data_fcac36be22783f9dd1338ee2527fb6f7
#
_entry.id   fcac36be22783f9dd1338ee2527fb6f7
#
_cell.length_a   1.000
_cell.length_b   1.000
_cell.length_c   1.000
_cell.angle_alpha   90.00
_cell.angle_beta   90.00
_cell.angle_gamma   90.00
#
_symmetry.space_group_name_H-M   'P 1'
#
loop_
_entity.id
_entity.type
_entity.pdbx_description
1 polymer ?
#
loop_
_entity_poly.entity_id
_entity_poly.type
_entity_poly.pdbx_seq_one_letter_code
_entity_poly.pdbx_strand_id
1 'polypeptide(L)'
;MVAPIEFKLFAPYNKEAALIGSFSNWKEISMEKDEEGYFRTRVELEDGVYQYKFRVQSKSWFLEPDQWVDVVDPYATDIDDPTQNALVRIKDGDRIVDTYVWKHDDKPLPADRELVIYEMHVADFSGGEADPLARGKYEHVVEKLDYLVDLGVNAIELMPLKEYPGDYSWGYNPRYFFAAESSYGTTAELKNLIDECHGRGIRVIIDGIYNHSESSSPLTQIDHDYWYHHAPRDADNNWGPEFNYEFYDENLGTYPARKFIGDTVRYWVQEYHLDGIRFDAARQIANYDFMHWIVQEAKDAAGPKPFYTVAEYIPETPSITNLDGPMDGCWHDSFYHCIVEHICGDTFDLERLKDAIDCKRQGFLGATNVVNYLSNHDHDRVFAELGSRAILDEAAFKRAKLGTVLLMTAVGVPLIGMGEEFGEYKAKTIEQAKIDWTLLGNDMNKGLWEYYKGLIHLRKNNQALYTENIDFFHEDPDSKVFAYTRWNDEGSRVVVVANLSENYLAGYSVPHFPANGTWHEWTGNYDVESGDDNITIDLPEYEAKVFVWQ
;
A
#
# COMPACT_ATOMS: atom_id res chain seq x y z
N MET A 1 -25.93 21.69 23.49
CA MET A 1 -25.70 23.17 23.53
C MET A 1 -26.01 23.69 22.13
N VAL A 2 -26.67 24.87 21.99
CA VAL A 2 -26.83 25.50 20.66
C VAL A 2 -25.59 26.35 20.40
N ALA A 3 -24.95 26.16 19.27
CA ALA A 3 -23.76 26.92 18.88
C ALA A 3 -23.79 27.30 17.39
N PRO A 4 -23.19 28.47 17.03
CA PRO A 4 -23.07 28.91 15.64
C PRO A 4 -21.97 28.11 14.92
N ILE A 5 -22.38 27.13 14.12
CA ILE A 5 -21.48 26.30 13.34
C ILE A 5 -21.24 26.92 11.96
N GLU A 6 -19.97 27.13 11.62
CA GLU A 6 -19.59 27.66 10.31
C GLU A 6 -19.58 26.56 9.26
N PHE A 7 -20.14 26.89 8.09
CA PHE A 7 -20.02 26.13 6.84
C PHE A 7 -19.31 26.99 5.80
N LYS A 8 -18.31 26.42 5.13
CA LYS A 8 -17.52 27.14 4.13
C LYS A 8 -17.27 26.27 2.90
N LEU A 9 -17.34 26.88 1.73
CA LEU A 9 -17.04 26.25 0.45
C LEU A 9 -16.00 27.11 -0.29
N PHE A 10 -14.86 26.54 -0.65
CA PHE A 10 -13.88 27.21 -1.51
C PHE A 10 -14.31 27.08 -2.97
N ALA A 11 -14.77 28.19 -3.53
CA ALA A 11 -15.25 28.27 -4.92
C ALA A 11 -15.05 29.71 -5.45
N PRO A 12 -13.78 30.14 -5.62
CA PRO A 12 -13.43 31.56 -5.75
C PRO A 12 -14.07 32.25 -6.95
N TYR A 13 -14.24 31.53 -8.03
CA TYR A 13 -14.74 32.11 -9.29
C TYR A 13 -16.22 31.78 -9.60
N ASN A 14 -16.89 30.99 -8.74
CA ASN A 14 -18.32 30.75 -8.84
C ASN A 14 -19.10 31.99 -8.38
N LYS A 15 -20.27 32.24 -8.93
CA LYS A 15 -21.04 33.47 -8.66
C LYS A 15 -21.82 33.40 -7.36
N GLU A 16 -22.53 32.32 -7.12
CA GLU A 16 -23.42 32.15 -5.97
C GLU A 16 -23.31 30.73 -5.40
N ALA A 17 -23.49 30.63 -4.09
CA ALA A 17 -23.64 29.37 -3.39
C ALA A 17 -24.65 29.48 -2.24
N ALA A 18 -25.24 28.36 -1.89
CA ALA A 18 -26.11 28.19 -0.73
C ALA A 18 -25.78 26.88 -0.01
N LEU A 19 -26.05 26.86 1.28
CA LEU A 19 -26.02 25.65 2.10
C LEU A 19 -27.44 25.04 2.15
N ILE A 20 -27.55 23.74 1.99
CA ILE A 20 -28.77 22.96 2.18
C ILE A 20 -28.51 21.81 3.15
N GLY A 21 -29.46 21.47 4.00
CA GLY A 21 -29.26 20.36 4.93
C GLY A 21 -30.50 20.00 5.75
N SER A 22 -30.40 18.91 6.50
CA SER A 22 -31.48 18.42 7.35
C SER A 22 -31.93 19.44 8.42
N PHE A 23 -30.99 20.27 8.88
CA PHE A 23 -31.26 21.36 9.83
C PHE A 23 -32.14 22.49 9.27
N SER A 24 -32.23 22.62 7.93
CA SER A 24 -33.07 23.62 7.26
C SER A 24 -34.27 23.00 6.52
N ASN A 25 -34.53 21.70 6.73
CA ASN A 25 -35.45 20.92 5.90
C ASN A 25 -35.10 21.02 4.40
N TRP A 26 -33.81 21.01 4.08
CA TRP A 26 -33.23 21.12 2.73
C TRP A 26 -33.57 22.43 1.99
N LYS A 27 -33.96 23.47 2.73
CA LYS A 27 -34.14 24.82 2.18
C LYS A 27 -32.79 25.52 2.13
N GLU A 28 -32.63 26.35 1.12
CA GLU A 28 -31.42 27.12 0.89
C GLU A 28 -31.17 28.13 2.03
N ILE A 29 -29.93 28.16 2.49
CA ILE A 29 -29.37 29.19 3.35
C ILE A 29 -28.29 29.88 2.52
N SER A 30 -28.46 31.17 2.22
CA SER A 30 -27.52 31.93 1.42
C SER A 30 -26.15 31.97 2.07
N MET A 31 -25.11 31.94 1.24
CA MET A 31 -23.71 32.07 1.66
C MET A 31 -23.11 33.35 1.09
N GLU A 32 -22.23 33.98 1.87
CA GLU A 32 -21.52 35.18 1.45
C GLU A 32 -20.09 34.80 1.06
N LYS A 33 -19.61 35.38 -0.07
CA LYS A 33 -18.23 35.17 -0.53
C LYS A 33 -17.30 36.17 0.11
N ASP A 34 -16.18 35.68 0.68
CA ASP A 34 -15.10 36.51 1.20
C ASP A 34 -14.02 36.82 0.14
N GLU A 35 -13.03 37.63 0.52
CA GLU A 35 -11.90 37.99 -0.34
C GLU A 35 -10.92 36.83 -0.59
N GLU A 36 -10.96 35.80 0.24
CA GLU A 36 -10.13 34.59 0.10
C GLU A 36 -10.76 33.55 -0.86
N GLY A 37 -11.96 33.83 -1.39
CA GLY A 37 -12.67 32.97 -2.33
C GLY A 37 -13.56 31.89 -1.67
N TYR A 38 -13.80 31.99 -0.37
CA TYR A 38 -14.73 31.10 0.32
C TYR A 38 -16.13 31.69 0.39
N PHE A 39 -17.12 30.87 0.08
CA PHE A 39 -18.48 31.10 0.52
C PHE A 39 -18.65 30.64 1.95
N ARG A 40 -19.21 31.47 2.81
CA ARG A 40 -19.41 31.18 4.24
C ARG A 40 -20.82 31.47 4.70
N THR A 41 -21.29 30.67 5.66
CA THR A 41 -22.51 30.93 6.43
C THR A 41 -22.40 30.29 7.81
N ARG A 42 -23.24 30.72 8.75
CA ARG A 42 -23.32 30.14 10.09
C ARG A 42 -24.74 29.71 10.39
N VAL A 43 -24.86 28.53 10.99
CA VAL A 43 -26.15 27.94 11.37
C VAL A 43 -26.08 27.60 12.85
N GLU A 44 -27.11 28.02 13.60
CA GLU A 44 -27.27 27.63 14.99
C GLU A 44 -27.72 26.17 15.07
N LEU A 45 -26.85 25.29 15.58
CA LEU A 45 -27.10 23.86 15.70
C LEU A 45 -26.98 23.39 17.14
N GLU A 46 -27.82 22.45 17.52
CA GLU A 46 -27.66 21.67 18.74
C GLU A 46 -26.67 20.53 18.54
N ASP A 47 -26.25 19.89 19.65
CA ASP A 47 -25.49 18.65 19.59
C ASP A 47 -26.29 17.59 18.82
N GLY A 48 -25.65 16.94 17.86
CA GLY A 48 -26.32 15.97 16.98
C GLY A 48 -25.55 15.68 15.70
N VAL A 49 -26.16 14.93 14.81
CA VAL A 49 -25.62 14.60 13.48
C VAL A 49 -26.58 15.13 12.41
N TYR A 50 -26.05 15.85 11.47
CA TYR A 50 -26.82 16.50 10.42
C TYR A 50 -26.26 16.16 9.04
N GLN A 51 -27.17 15.96 8.07
CA GLN A 51 -26.81 15.81 6.66
C GLN A 51 -26.83 17.17 5.97
N TYR A 52 -25.87 17.42 5.05
CA TYR A 52 -25.82 18.65 4.30
C TYR A 52 -25.15 18.49 2.91
N LYS A 53 -25.37 19.48 2.08
CA LYS A 53 -24.69 19.71 0.79
C LYS A 53 -24.53 21.20 0.55
N PHE A 54 -23.67 21.54 -0.39
CA PHE A 54 -23.66 22.87 -0.99
C PHE A 54 -24.42 22.85 -2.31
N ARG A 55 -25.13 23.93 -2.58
CA ARG A 55 -25.73 24.23 -3.87
C ARG A 55 -24.94 25.39 -4.46
N VAL A 56 -24.36 25.23 -5.66
CA VAL A 56 -23.45 26.22 -6.25
C VAL A 56 -23.76 26.40 -7.73
N GLN A 57 -23.62 27.63 -8.24
CA GLN A 57 -23.62 27.88 -9.67
C GLN A 57 -22.30 27.40 -10.25
N SER A 58 -22.34 26.31 -11.00
CA SER A 58 -21.17 25.66 -11.58
C SER A 58 -20.47 26.54 -12.61
N LYS A 59 -19.14 26.40 -12.68
CA LYS A 59 -18.29 26.91 -13.76
C LYS A 59 -17.68 25.82 -14.64
N SER A 60 -18.05 24.59 -14.41
CA SER A 60 -17.49 23.45 -15.16
C SER A 60 -17.94 23.50 -16.62
N TRP A 61 -16.99 23.37 -17.54
CA TRP A 61 -17.17 23.53 -18.97
C TRP A 61 -18.16 22.54 -19.61
N PHE A 62 -18.37 21.40 -18.99
CA PHE A 62 -19.28 20.36 -19.47
C PHE A 62 -20.74 20.54 -18.97
N LEU A 63 -21.02 21.58 -18.19
CA LEU A 63 -22.35 21.96 -17.74
C LEU A 63 -22.80 23.23 -18.43
N GLU A 64 -24.12 23.50 -18.39
CA GLU A 64 -24.63 24.78 -18.88
C GLU A 64 -24.10 25.95 -18.02
N PRO A 65 -23.81 27.10 -18.62
CA PRO A 65 -23.29 28.24 -17.86
C PRO A 65 -24.20 28.62 -16.70
N ASP A 66 -23.58 28.75 -15.52
CA ASP A 66 -24.24 29.10 -14.24
C ASP A 66 -25.33 28.10 -13.81
N GLN A 67 -25.28 26.86 -14.30
CA GLN A 67 -26.17 25.79 -13.85
C GLN A 67 -25.99 25.55 -12.35
N TRP A 68 -27.09 25.50 -11.61
CA TRP A 68 -27.07 25.11 -10.20
C TRP A 68 -26.84 23.60 -10.06
N VAL A 69 -25.89 23.22 -9.23
CA VAL A 69 -25.59 21.83 -8.87
C VAL A 69 -25.52 21.66 -7.36
N ASP A 70 -25.99 20.51 -6.88
CA ASP A 70 -25.86 20.13 -5.48
C ASP A 70 -24.63 19.24 -5.34
N VAL A 71 -23.65 19.70 -4.56
CA VAL A 71 -22.38 19.01 -4.36
C VAL A 71 -22.18 18.69 -2.88
N VAL A 72 -21.59 17.53 -2.63
CA VAL A 72 -21.07 17.20 -1.30
C VAL A 72 -19.92 18.15 -0.96
N ASP A 73 -19.76 18.50 0.30
CA ASP A 73 -18.61 19.29 0.75
C ASP A 73 -17.31 18.57 0.37
N PRO A 74 -16.42 19.17 -0.44
CA PRO A 74 -15.13 18.57 -0.78
C PRO A 74 -14.27 18.20 0.44
N TYR A 75 -14.51 18.85 1.58
CA TYR A 75 -13.83 18.58 2.87
C TYR A 75 -14.69 17.77 3.85
N ALA A 76 -15.74 17.12 3.37
CA ALA A 76 -16.54 16.24 4.23
C ALA A 76 -15.70 15.07 4.76
N THR A 77 -15.69 14.89 6.07
CA THR A 77 -14.93 13.83 6.75
C THR A 77 -15.76 12.58 7.01
N ASP A 78 -17.06 12.64 6.73
CA ASP A 78 -17.97 11.52 6.92
C ASP A 78 -19.14 11.63 5.93
N ILE A 79 -19.56 10.50 5.38
CA ILE A 79 -20.62 10.39 4.36
C ILE A 79 -21.71 9.43 4.86
N ASP A 80 -22.94 9.80 4.67
CA ASP A 80 -24.08 8.92 4.89
C ASP A 80 -24.21 7.94 3.71
N ASP A 81 -23.84 6.70 3.92
CA ASP A 81 -23.78 5.67 2.86
C ASP A 81 -25.07 5.60 2.02
N PRO A 82 -26.30 5.49 2.59
CA PRO A 82 -27.50 5.38 1.76
C PRO A 82 -27.82 6.60 0.92
N THR A 83 -27.54 7.81 1.42
CA THR A 83 -27.95 9.07 0.74
C THR A 83 -26.80 9.77 0.03
N GLN A 84 -25.56 9.36 0.31
CA GLN A 84 -24.35 10.01 -0.18
C GLN A 84 -24.33 11.53 0.11
N ASN A 85 -24.84 11.92 1.27
CA ASN A 85 -24.76 13.28 1.78
C ASN A 85 -23.59 13.42 2.75
N ALA A 86 -22.99 14.60 2.82
CA ALA A 86 -22.02 14.90 3.87
C ALA A 86 -22.69 14.88 5.24
N LEU A 87 -22.00 14.32 6.22
CA LEU A 87 -22.37 14.37 7.62
C LEU A 87 -21.54 15.41 8.38
N VAL A 88 -22.20 16.15 9.28
CA VAL A 88 -21.53 16.98 10.27
C VAL A 88 -22.01 16.54 11.67
N ARG A 89 -21.04 16.28 12.55
CA ARG A 89 -21.28 15.90 13.94
C ARG A 89 -20.98 17.07 14.84
N ILE A 90 -21.92 17.44 15.70
CA ILE A 90 -21.77 18.50 16.68
C ILE A 90 -21.84 17.89 18.08
N LYS A 91 -20.85 18.23 18.91
CA LYS A 91 -20.79 17.83 20.32
C LYS A 91 -20.20 18.95 21.14
N ASP A 92 -20.85 19.27 22.25
CA ASP A 92 -20.48 20.35 23.17
C ASP A 92 -20.36 21.72 22.48
N GLY A 93 -21.08 21.91 21.34
CA GLY A 93 -21.07 23.12 20.53
C GLY A 93 -19.94 23.20 19.49
N ASP A 94 -19.12 22.18 19.36
CA ASP A 94 -18.03 22.11 18.39
C ASP A 94 -18.28 21.02 17.32
N ARG A 95 -17.69 21.24 16.13
CA ARG A 95 -17.66 20.22 15.08
C ARG A 95 -16.60 19.18 15.42
N ILE A 96 -16.97 17.90 15.39
CA ILE A 96 -16.07 16.77 15.65
C ILE A 96 -16.13 15.78 14.49
N VAL A 97 -15.07 14.98 14.30
CA VAL A 97 -15.06 13.81 13.39
C VAL A 97 -15.72 12.63 14.11
N ASP A 98 -15.21 12.27 15.27
CA ASP A 98 -15.75 11.22 16.15
C ASP A 98 -15.31 11.44 17.59
N THR A 99 -15.50 10.45 18.46
CA THR A 99 -15.10 10.49 19.88
C THR A 99 -14.05 9.45 20.23
N TYR A 100 -13.32 8.95 19.23
CA TYR A 100 -12.29 7.94 19.45
C TYR A 100 -11.14 8.50 20.31
N VAL A 101 -10.59 7.66 21.19
CA VAL A 101 -9.45 8.00 22.04
C VAL A 101 -8.36 6.98 21.79
N TRP A 102 -7.23 7.43 21.27
CA TRP A 102 -6.04 6.62 21.00
C TRP A 102 -5.45 6.03 22.29
N LYS A 103 -4.98 4.77 22.21
CA LYS A 103 -4.48 4.01 23.36
C LYS A 103 -3.02 3.62 23.22
N HIS A 104 -2.50 3.59 21.99
CA HIS A 104 -1.22 2.97 21.67
C HIS A 104 -0.22 3.88 20.92
N ASP A 105 -0.44 5.19 20.91
CA ASP A 105 0.44 6.17 20.25
C ASP A 105 1.89 6.20 20.78
N ASP A 106 2.10 5.71 21.99
CA ASP A 106 3.42 5.65 22.64
C ASP A 106 4.21 4.39 22.30
N LYS A 107 3.64 3.47 21.51
CA LYS A 107 4.29 2.22 21.15
C LYS A 107 5.39 2.45 20.11
N PRO A 108 6.58 1.86 20.30
CA PRO A 108 7.62 1.91 19.28
C PRO A 108 7.18 1.10 18.05
N LEU A 109 7.38 1.68 16.87
CA LEU A 109 7.12 1.06 15.59
C LEU A 109 8.43 0.68 14.88
N PRO A 110 8.45 -0.36 14.03
CA PRO A 110 9.65 -0.80 13.33
C PRO A 110 10.22 0.27 12.42
N ALA A 111 11.55 0.28 12.24
CA ALA A 111 12.21 1.13 11.25
C ALA A 111 11.94 0.62 9.82
N ASP A 112 12.11 1.48 8.80
CA ASP A 112 11.79 1.13 7.41
C ASP A 112 12.51 -0.12 6.89
N ARG A 113 13.80 -0.31 7.25
CA ARG A 113 14.60 -1.50 6.89
C ARG A 113 14.11 -2.80 7.52
N GLU A 114 13.30 -2.73 8.57
CA GLU A 114 12.78 -3.87 9.33
C GLU A 114 11.41 -4.31 8.82
N LEU A 115 10.82 -3.57 7.88
CA LEU A 115 9.47 -3.82 7.40
C LEU A 115 9.38 -5.16 6.66
N VAL A 116 8.29 -5.85 6.95
CA VAL A 116 7.68 -6.90 6.14
C VAL A 116 6.23 -6.49 5.98
N ILE A 117 5.88 -6.06 4.77
CA ILE A 117 4.58 -5.45 4.46
C ILE A 117 3.59 -6.54 4.06
N TYR A 118 2.34 -6.40 4.48
CA TYR A 118 1.22 -7.22 4.04
C TYR A 118 0.18 -6.34 3.37
N GLU A 119 0.04 -6.47 2.05
CA GLU A 119 -0.96 -5.73 1.28
C GLU A 119 -2.31 -6.40 1.40
N MET A 120 -3.38 -5.62 1.66
CA MET A 120 -4.73 -6.16 1.76
C MET A 120 -5.82 -5.21 1.26
N HIS A 121 -6.88 -5.81 0.71
CA HIS A 121 -8.15 -5.18 0.43
C HIS A 121 -9.14 -5.51 1.55
N VAL A 122 -9.66 -4.49 2.23
CA VAL A 122 -10.52 -4.69 3.42
C VAL A 122 -11.73 -5.56 3.13
N ALA A 123 -12.41 -5.33 1.99
CA ALA A 123 -13.62 -6.08 1.64
C ALA A 123 -13.36 -7.58 1.37
N ASP A 124 -12.16 -7.94 0.86
CA ASP A 124 -11.85 -9.30 0.44
C ASP A 124 -11.00 -10.09 1.44
N PHE A 125 -10.44 -9.42 2.45
CA PHE A 125 -9.53 -10.05 3.40
C PHE A 125 -10.26 -11.00 4.36
N SER A 126 -11.28 -10.55 5.07
CA SER A 126 -12.00 -11.41 6.03
C SER A 126 -13.43 -10.91 6.28
N GLY A 127 -14.20 -11.67 7.08
CA GLY A 127 -15.57 -11.36 7.46
C GLY A 127 -16.62 -12.02 6.58
N GLY A 128 -17.63 -12.64 7.21
CA GLY A 128 -18.71 -13.32 6.52
C GLY A 128 -18.28 -14.54 5.72
N GLU A 129 -17.31 -15.33 6.22
CA GLU A 129 -16.74 -16.50 5.53
C GLU A 129 -17.79 -17.54 5.13
N ALA A 130 -18.95 -17.57 5.82
CA ALA A 130 -20.07 -18.41 5.45
C ALA A 130 -20.87 -17.91 4.23
N ASP A 131 -20.70 -16.64 3.86
CA ASP A 131 -21.33 -16.01 2.72
C ASP A 131 -20.24 -15.39 1.81
N PRO A 132 -19.96 -15.98 0.65
CA PRO A 132 -18.93 -15.47 -0.25
C PRO A 132 -19.23 -14.08 -0.83
N LEU A 133 -20.46 -13.59 -0.69
CA LEU A 133 -20.86 -12.24 -1.10
C LEU A 133 -20.79 -11.21 0.05
N ALA A 134 -20.60 -11.67 1.30
CA ALA A 134 -20.38 -10.76 2.41
C ALA A 134 -19.04 -10.03 2.25
N ARG A 135 -19.02 -8.73 2.55
CA ARG A 135 -17.83 -7.89 2.48
C ARG A 135 -17.17 -7.74 3.82
N GLY A 136 -15.85 -7.74 3.81
CA GLY A 136 -15.05 -7.43 4.99
C GLY A 136 -15.25 -5.98 5.43
N LYS A 137 -14.97 -5.75 6.71
CA LYS A 137 -15.03 -4.45 7.38
C LYS A 137 -13.80 -4.25 8.24
N TYR A 138 -13.58 -3.05 8.73
CA TYR A 138 -12.45 -2.74 9.63
C TYR A 138 -12.43 -3.66 10.87
N GLU A 139 -13.60 -3.95 11.47
CA GLU A 139 -13.71 -4.86 12.62
C GLU A 139 -13.23 -6.29 12.30
N HIS A 140 -13.51 -6.79 11.09
CA HIS A 140 -13.07 -8.13 10.67
C HIS A 140 -11.55 -8.19 10.46
N VAL A 141 -10.93 -7.10 10.02
CA VAL A 141 -9.46 -7.01 9.95
C VAL A 141 -8.87 -7.05 11.37
N VAL A 142 -9.47 -6.32 12.32
CA VAL A 142 -9.06 -6.37 13.74
C VAL A 142 -9.08 -7.80 14.29
N GLU A 143 -10.12 -8.58 13.98
CA GLU A 143 -10.23 -10.00 14.40
C GLU A 143 -9.10 -10.88 13.85
N LYS A 144 -8.46 -10.48 12.74
CA LYS A 144 -7.36 -11.22 12.11
C LYS A 144 -5.96 -10.67 12.45
N LEU A 145 -5.83 -9.62 13.22
CA LEU A 145 -4.52 -9.03 13.55
C LEU A 145 -3.59 -10.02 14.27
N ASP A 146 -4.12 -10.87 15.14
CA ASP A 146 -3.31 -11.88 15.83
C ASP A 146 -2.75 -12.93 14.86
N TYR A 147 -3.45 -13.25 13.78
CA TYR A 147 -2.94 -14.08 12.68
C TYR A 147 -1.76 -13.39 11.98
N LEU A 148 -1.85 -12.10 11.68
CA LEU A 148 -0.78 -11.32 11.05
C LEU A 148 0.44 -11.20 11.96
N VAL A 149 0.23 -11.02 13.26
CA VAL A 149 1.32 -11.04 14.28
C VAL A 149 2.00 -12.40 14.31
N ASP A 150 1.22 -13.48 14.30
CA ASP A 150 1.77 -14.85 14.32
C ASP A 150 2.53 -15.18 13.03
N LEU A 151 2.07 -14.71 11.87
CA LEU A 151 2.81 -14.76 10.60
C LEU A 151 4.14 -14.00 10.70
N GLY A 152 4.17 -12.90 11.45
CA GLY A 152 5.36 -12.11 11.74
C GLY A 152 5.47 -10.81 10.97
N VAL A 153 4.48 -10.44 10.14
CA VAL A 153 4.46 -9.14 9.44
C VAL A 153 4.37 -7.99 10.45
N ASN A 154 4.93 -6.84 10.10
CA ASN A 154 5.01 -5.68 10.98
C ASN A 154 4.62 -4.36 10.30
N ALA A 155 4.06 -4.45 9.10
CA ALA A 155 3.34 -3.38 8.44
C ALA A 155 2.19 -3.97 7.63
N ILE A 156 1.06 -3.25 7.57
CA ILE A 156 -0.01 -3.51 6.63
C ILE A 156 -0.08 -2.36 5.63
N GLU A 157 -0.27 -2.68 4.36
CA GLU A 157 -0.59 -1.72 3.30
C GLU A 157 -2.04 -1.93 2.90
N LEU A 158 -2.89 -0.96 3.26
CA LEU A 158 -4.31 -1.01 2.98
C LEU A 158 -4.57 -0.39 1.60
N MET A 159 -5.17 -1.17 0.70
CA MET A 159 -5.71 -0.64 -0.56
C MET A 159 -6.64 0.54 -0.26
N PRO A 160 -7.01 1.36 -1.26
CA PRO A 160 -7.60 2.68 -1.01
C PRO A 160 -8.76 2.69 -0.02
N LEU A 161 -8.70 3.63 0.91
CA LEU A 161 -9.69 3.80 1.99
C LEU A 161 -10.57 5.05 1.84
N LYS A 162 -10.35 5.87 0.80
CA LYS A 162 -11.18 7.05 0.56
C LYS A 162 -12.49 6.64 -0.09
N GLU A 163 -13.56 7.34 0.28
CA GLU A 163 -14.91 7.08 -0.22
C GLU A 163 -14.97 7.11 -1.75
N TYR A 164 -15.47 6.02 -2.33
CA TYR A 164 -15.63 5.81 -3.77
C TYR A 164 -17.12 5.54 -4.14
N PRO A 165 -17.50 5.56 -5.43
CA PRO A 165 -18.86 5.25 -5.84
C PRO A 165 -19.22 3.77 -5.68
N GLY A 166 -20.43 3.51 -5.15
CA GLY A 166 -20.92 2.15 -4.96
C GLY A 166 -20.42 1.54 -3.67
N ASP A 167 -20.70 0.27 -3.49
CA ASP A 167 -20.46 -0.45 -2.25
C ASP A 167 -19.38 -1.55 -2.37
N TYR A 168 -18.76 -1.67 -3.55
CA TYR A 168 -17.57 -2.50 -3.80
C TYR A 168 -16.73 -1.92 -4.93
N SER A 169 -15.48 -1.67 -4.65
CA SER A 169 -14.41 -1.28 -5.58
C SER A 169 -13.07 -1.56 -4.94
N TRP A 170 -12.00 -1.60 -5.71
CA TRP A 170 -10.64 -1.50 -5.18
C TRP A 170 -10.33 -0.12 -4.61
N GLY A 171 -11.17 0.90 -4.95
CA GLY A 171 -11.07 2.25 -4.42
C GLY A 171 -10.16 3.21 -5.19
N TYR A 172 -9.63 2.81 -6.37
CA TYR A 172 -8.75 3.68 -7.20
C TYR A 172 -9.50 4.78 -7.96
N ASN A 173 -10.74 5.06 -7.58
CA ASN A 173 -11.56 6.15 -8.11
C ASN A 173 -12.18 6.98 -6.97
N PRO A 174 -11.36 7.64 -6.11
CA PRO A 174 -11.86 8.36 -4.94
C PRO A 174 -12.78 9.51 -5.38
N ARG A 175 -13.95 9.59 -4.72
CA ARG A 175 -14.93 10.65 -4.90
C ARG A 175 -14.81 11.74 -3.84
N TYR A 176 -14.67 11.32 -2.56
CA TYR A 176 -14.58 12.21 -1.41
C TYR A 176 -13.27 11.97 -0.66
N PHE A 177 -12.36 12.93 -0.73
CA PHE A 177 -10.96 12.73 -0.35
C PHE A 177 -10.70 12.74 1.15
N PHE A 178 -11.62 13.30 1.95
CA PHE A 178 -11.48 13.38 3.41
C PHE A 178 -12.31 12.32 4.14
N ALA A 179 -13.29 11.72 3.48
CA ALA A 179 -14.12 10.67 4.07
C ALA A 179 -13.48 9.29 3.89
N ALA A 180 -13.51 8.49 4.95
CA ALA A 180 -13.20 7.07 4.86
C ALA A 180 -14.37 6.32 4.21
N GLU A 181 -14.05 5.24 3.50
CA GLU A 181 -15.03 4.39 2.81
C GLU A 181 -16.08 3.85 3.78
N SER A 182 -17.31 4.33 3.61
CA SER A 182 -18.42 4.07 4.51
C SER A 182 -18.88 2.62 4.52
N SER A 183 -18.69 1.87 3.42
CA SER A 183 -19.02 0.44 3.36
C SER A 183 -18.09 -0.42 4.22
N TYR A 184 -16.89 0.05 4.56
CA TYR A 184 -15.96 -0.66 5.44
C TYR A 184 -16.23 -0.44 6.94
N GLY A 185 -16.96 0.61 7.28
CA GLY A 185 -17.29 0.96 8.66
C GLY A 185 -17.18 2.45 8.95
N THR A 186 -17.20 2.81 10.22
CA THR A 186 -17.14 4.18 10.71
C THR A 186 -15.68 4.68 10.82
N THR A 187 -15.51 6.00 10.92
CA THR A 187 -14.20 6.64 11.21
C THR A 187 -13.58 6.10 12.51
N ALA A 188 -14.40 5.90 13.54
CA ALA A 188 -13.94 5.35 14.82
C ALA A 188 -13.47 3.89 14.71
N GLU A 189 -14.10 3.07 13.86
CA GLU A 189 -13.68 1.69 13.61
C GLU A 189 -12.37 1.64 12.83
N LEU A 190 -12.15 2.54 11.85
CA LEU A 190 -10.86 2.67 11.18
C LEU A 190 -9.76 3.09 12.16
N LYS A 191 -10.01 4.08 13.03
CA LYS A 191 -9.08 4.46 14.10
C LYS A 191 -8.78 3.30 15.04
N ASN A 192 -9.79 2.52 15.40
CA ASN A 192 -9.59 1.34 16.23
C ASN A 192 -8.72 0.29 15.54
N LEU A 193 -8.88 0.07 14.24
CA LEU A 193 -8.02 -0.84 13.48
C LEU A 193 -6.56 -0.37 13.55
N ILE A 194 -6.30 0.90 13.29
CA ILE A 194 -4.94 1.45 13.29
C ILE A 194 -4.33 1.40 14.70
N ASP A 195 -5.09 1.78 15.72
CA ASP A 195 -4.66 1.75 17.13
C ASP A 195 -4.33 0.31 17.60
N GLU A 196 -5.13 -0.67 17.21
CA GLU A 196 -4.88 -2.09 17.49
C GLU A 196 -3.65 -2.63 16.72
N CYS A 197 -3.37 -2.11 15.51
CA CYS A 197 -2.13 -2.37 14.80
C CYS A 197 -0.93 -1.81 15.57
N HIS A 198 -0.98 -0.55 15.98
CA HIS A 198 0.07 0.09 16.78
C HIS A 198 0.31 -0.65 18.09
N GLY A 199 -0.75 -1.07 18.79
CA GLY A 199 -0.66 -1.87 20.00
C GLY A 199 0.12 -3.17 19.84
N ARG A 200 0.18 -3.71 18.61
CA ARG A 200 0.92 -4.93 18.23
C ARG A 200 2.26 -4.64 17.54
N GLY A 201 2.65 -3.37 17.41
CA GLY A 201 3.88 -2.97 16.72
C GLY A 201 3.81 -3.12 15.19
N ILE A 202 2.61 -3.00 14.63
CA ILE A 202 2.34 -3.04 13.19
C ILE A 202 2.13 -1.61 12.68
N ARG A 203 2.91 -1.19 11.68
CA ARG A 203 2.69 0.08 10.96
C ARG A 203 1.51 -0.03 10.00
N VAL A 204 0.84 1.09 9.77
CA VAL A 204 -0.26 1.18 8.81
C VAL A 204 0.12 2.15 7.69
N ILE A 205 0.22 1.61 6.48
CA ILE A 205 0.45 2.32 5.23
C ILE A 205 -0.87 2.32 4.46
N ILE A 206 -1.22 3.40 3.80
CA ILE A 206 -2.41 3.44 2.92
C ILE A 206 -2.03 3.73 1.48
N ASP A 207 -2.88 3.27 0.56
CA ASP A 207 -2.85 3.72 -0.82
C ASP A 207 -3.38 5.14 -0.96
N GLY A 208 -2.56 6.01 -1.52
CA GLY A 208 -2.86 7.41 -1.77
C GLY A 208 -3.04 7.70 -3.25
N ILE A 209 -4.31 7.82 -3.69
CA ILE A 209 -4.65 8.17 -5.06
C ILE A 209 -4.68 9.69 -5.16
N TYR A 210 -3.65 10.26 -5.78
CA TYR A 210 -3.49 11.71 -5.94
C TYR A 210 -3.25 12.13 -7.39
N ASN A 211 -3.21 11.19 -8.33
CA ASN A 211 -3.14 11.51 -9.75
C ASN A 211 -4.48 12.03 -10.28
N HIS A 212 -5.58 11.41 -9.89
CA HIS A 212 -6.92 11.66 -10.45
C HIS A 212 -8.01 11.52 -9.39
N SER A 213 -9.23 11.82 -9.78
CA SER A 213 -10.44 11.57 -8.99
C SER A 213 -11.51 10.88 -9.81
N GLU A 214 -12.57 10.41 -9.15
CA GLU A 214 -13.81 10.04 -9.81
C GLU A 214 -14.42 11.25 -10.57
N SER A 215 -14.99 11.01 -11.74
CA SER A 215 -15.58 12.05 -12.58
C SER A 215 -16.73 12.81 -11.91
N SER A 216 -17.41 12.18 -10.96
CA SER A 216 -18.48 12.80 -10.16
C SER A 216 -17.99 13.44 -8.85
N SER A 217 -16.69 13.62 -8.67
CA SER A 217 -16.11 14.33 -7.52
C SER A 217 -16.69 15.76 -7.42
N PRO A 218 -16.92 16.29 -6.20
CA PRO A 218 -17.47 17.64 -6.03
C PRO A 218 -16.68 18.74 -6.75
N LEU A 219 -15.35 18.63 -6.77
CA LEU A 219 -14.48 19.64 -7.40
C LEU A 219 -14.73 19.74 -8.92
N THR A 220 -15.01 18.59 -9.58
CA THR A 220 -15.35 18.60 -11.01
C THR A 220 -16.65 19.34 -11.30
N GLN A 221 -17.61 19.28 -10.37
CA GLN A 221 -18.91 19.93 -10.51
C GLN A 221 -18.88 21.41 -10.15
N ILE A 222 -17.97 21.84 -9.29
CA ILE A 222 -17.82 23.25 -8.87
C ILE A 222 -17.16 24.06 -9.99
N ASP A 223 -15.94 23.73 -10.36
CA ASP A 223 -15.17 24.37 -11.45
C ASP A 223 -14.05 23.42 -11.88
N HIS A 224 -14.29 22.55 -12.86
CA HIS A 224 -13.37 21.49 -13.26
C HIS A 224 -11.94 22.00 -13.49
N ASP A 225 -11.78 23.01 -14.36
CA ASP A 225 -10.46 23.47 -14.82
C ASP A 225 -9.67 24.24 -13.75
N TYR A 226 -10.29 24.51 -12.61
CA TYR A 226 -9.62 25.14 -11.48
C TYR A 226 -8.73 24.16 -10.70
N TRP A 227 -9.07 22.87 -10.67
CA TRP A 227 -8.30 21.83 -9.99
C TRP A 227 -7.67 20.80 -10.92
N TYR A 228 -8.26 20.58 -12.08
CA TYR A 228 -7.87 19.51 -12.99
C TYR A 228 -7.37 20.03 -14.33
N HIS A 229 -6.61 19.19 -15.03
CA HIS A 229 -6.32 19.43 -16.45
C HIS A 229 -7.62 19.38 -17.25
N HIS A 230 -7.76 20.28 -18.25
CA HIS A 230 -8.93 20.33 -19.12
C HIS A 230 -9.17 19.01 -19.88
N ALA A 231 -8.10 18.33 -20.24
CA ALA A 231 -8.11 17.04 -20.92
C ALA A 231 -7.03 16.13 -20.34
N PRO A 232 -7.19 14.81 -20.43
CA PRO A 232 -6.16 13.85 -20.00
C PRO A 232 -4.81 14.15 -20.66
N ARG A 233 -3.72 14.12 -19.89
CA ARG A 233 -2.36 14.28 -20.41
C ARG A 233 -1.89 13.04 -21.18
N ASP A 234 -2.38 11.87 -20.78
CA ASP A 234 -2.15 10.59 -21.42
C ASP A 234 -3.51 9.92 -21.69
N ALA A 235 -3.88 9.76 -22.95
CA ALA A 235 -5.16 9.16 -23.34
C ALA A 235 -5.22 7.65 -23.06
N ASP A 236 -4.07 6.96 -23.01
CA ASP A 236 -3.99 5.52 -22.77
C ASP A 236 -4.09 5.18 -21.27
N ASN A 237 -3.80 6.16 -20.39
CA ASN A 237 -3.85 6.04 -18.92
C ASN A 237 -4.86 7.03 -18.31
N ASN A 238 -6.04 7.13 -18.88
CA ASN A 238 -7.10 8.02 -18.40
C ASN A 238 -8.03 7.28 -17.43
N TRP A 239 -7.79 7.45 -16.13
CA TRP A 239 -8.60 6.85 -15.05
C TRP A 239 -9.61 7.83 -14.43
N GLY A 240 -9.63 9.09 -14.91
CA GLY A 240 -10.52 10.14 -14.43
C GLY A 240 -9.88 11.53 -14.57
N PRO A 241 -10.55 12.58 -14.07
CA PRO A 241 -10.01 13.94 -14.05
C PRO A 241 -8.66 14.00 -13.33
N GLU A 242 -7.59 14.40 -14.03
CA GLU A 242 -6.23 14.48 -13.48
C GLU A 242 -5.99 15.83 -12.81
N PHE A 243 -5.51 15.82 -11.56
CA PHE A 243 -5.17 17.05 -10.84
C PHE A 243 -4.07 17.85 -11.53
N ASN A 244 -4.29 19.18 -11.64
CA ASN A 244 -3.34 20.10 -12.24
C ASN A 244 -2.46 20.74 -11.15
N TYR A 245 -1.33 20.11 -10.85
CA TYR A 245 -0.37 20.59 -9.85
C TYR A 245 0.51 21.76 -10.32
N GLU A 246 0.39 22.16 -11.58
CA GLU A 246 1.17 23.26 -12.18
C GLU A 246 0.39 24.57 -12.19
N PHE A 247 -0.95 24.50 -12.15
CA PHE A 247 -1.78 25.69 -12.16
C PHE A 247 -1.63 26.49 -10.87
N TYR A 248 -1.17 27.75 -11.03
CA TYR A 248 -1.05 28.73 -9.96
C TYR A 248 -2.04 29.86 -10.16
N ASP A 249 -2.86 30.11 -9.16
CA ASP A 249 -3.80 31.25 -9.15
C ASP A 249 -3.08 32.49 -8.63
N GLU A 250 -2.70 33.39 -9.54
CA GLU A 250 -1.99 34.62 -9.19
C GLU A 250 -2.81 35.57 -8.31
N ASN A 251 -4.16 35.54 -8.44
CA ASN A 251 -5.03 36.44 -7.68
C ASN A 251 -5.11 36.02 -6.19
N LEU A 252 -5.12 34.73 -5.94
CA LEU A 252 -5.20 34.17 -4.58
C LEU A 252 -3.84 33.70 -4.04
N GLY A 253 -2.80 33.71 -4.88
CA GLY A 253 -1.46 33.31 -4.47
C GLY A 253 -1.35 31.83 -4.08
N THR A 254 -2.06 30.94 -4.77
CA THR A 254 -2.15 29.53 -4.39
C THR A 254 -2.10 28.59 -5.59
N TYR A 255 -1.65 27.35 -5.34
CA TYR A 255 -1.83 26.19 -6.24
C TYR A 255 -3.07 25.40 -5.76
N PRO A 256 -4.24 25.50 -6.40
CA PRO A 256 -5.48 24.95 -5.85
C PRO A 256 -5.42 23.43 -5.63
N ALA A 257 -4.93 22.67 -6.62
CA ALA A 257 -4.80 21.23 -6.54
C ALA A 257 -3.79 20.81 -5.44
N ARG A 258 -2.63 21.48 -5.36
CA ARG A 258 -1.64 21.21 -4.29
C ARG A 258 -2.23 21.47 -2.92
N LYS A 259 -2.93 22.60 -2.76
CA LYS A 259 -3.57 22.93 -1.49
C LYS A 259 -4.56 21.87 -1.05
N PHE A 260 -5.48 21.46 -1.95
CA PHE A 260 -6.50 20.47 -1.64
C PHE A 260 -5.89 19.11 -1.27
N ILE A 261 -4.94 18.62 -2.08
CA ILE A 261 -4.28 17.33 -1.81
C ILE A 261 -3.36 17.42 -0.57
N GLY A 262 -2.68 18.54 -0.35
CA GLY A 262 -1.90 18.76 0.87
C GLY A 262 -2.75 18.75 2.13
N ASP A 263 -3.91 19.43 2.10
CA ASP A 263 -4.89 19.40 3.20
C ASP A 263 -5.39 17.96 3.43
N THR A 264 -5.65 17.19 2.36
CA THR A 264 -6.05 15.78 2.42
C THR A 264 -4.97 14.93 3.10
N VAL A 265 -3.72 15.02 2.65
CA VAL A 265 -2.61 14.23 3.19
C VAL A 265 -2.38 14.54 4.67
N ARG A 266 -2.32 15.84 5.03
CA ARG A 266 -2.19 16.25 6.44
C ARG A 266 -3.32 15.70 7.30
N TYR A 267 -4.56 15.81 6.82
CA TYR A 267 -5.73 15.28 7.52
C TYR A 267 -5.60 13.77 7.77
N TRP A 268 -5.33 12.98 6.73
CA TRP A 268 -5.23 11.53 6.87
C TRP A 268 -4.10 11.11 7.81
N VAL A 269 -2.92 11.74 7.70
CA VAL A 269 -1.77 11.43 8.56
C VAL A 269 -2.05 11.80 10.02
N GLN A 270 -2.65 12.96 10.28
CA GLN A 270 -2.89 13.45 11.64
C GLN A 270 -4.13 12.83 12.29
N GLU A 271 -5.21 12.67 11.53
CA GLU A 271 -6.48 12.16 12.06
C GLU A 271 -6.45 10.64 12.29
N TYR A 272 -5.78 9.90 11.39
CA TYR A 272 -5.70 8.45 11.44
C TYR A 272 -4.33 7.92 11.87
N HIS A 273 -3.41 8.79 12.28
CA HIS A 273 -2.06 8.44 12.77
C HIS A 273 -1.30 7.49 11.86
N LEU A 274 -1.37 7.70 10.53
CA LEU A 274 -0.74 6.84 9.53
C LEU A 274 0.79 6.81 9.65
N ASP A 275 1.40 5.70 9.21
CA ASP A 275 2.84 5.45 9.27
C ASP A 275 3.50 5.38 7.88
N GLY A 276 2.72 5.61 6.84
CA GLY A 276 3.21 5.65 5.46
C GLY A 276 2.09 5.84 4.45
N ILE A 277 2.51 6.14 3.23
CA ILE A 277 1.65 6.26 2.05
C ILE A 277 2.34 5.61 0.86
N ARG A 278 1.65 4.71 0.17
CA ARG A 278 1.99 4.31 -1.19
C ARG A 278 1.29 5.27 -2.14
N PHE A 279 2.06 5.95 -2.98
CA PHE A 279 1.56 6.91 -3.97
C PHE A 279 1.23 6.19 -5.27
N ASP A 280 -0.07 6.04 -5.51
CA ASP A 280 -0.62 5.48 -6.74
C ASP A 280 -0.26 6.33 -7.96
N ALA A 281 0.01 5.67 -9.10
CA ALA A 281 0.29 6.32 -10.37
C ALA A 281 1.34 7.46 -10.29
N ALA A 282 2.37 7.31 -9.45
CA ALA A 282 3.40 8.33 -9.25
C ALA A 282 4.12 8.72 -10.56
N ARG A 283 4.26 7.76 -11.49
CA ARG A 283 4.79 8.04 -12.82
C ARG A 283 3.90 8.99 -13.63
N GLN A 284 2.59 8.83 -13.54
CA GLN A 284 1.60 9.63 -14.28
C GLN A 284 1.45 11.02 -13.68
N ILE A 285 1.62 11.17 -12.35
CA ILE A 285 1.71 12.50 -11.71
C ILE A 285 2.83 13.32 -12.37
N ALA A 286 3.98 12.71 -12.67
CA ALA A 286 5.09 13.26 -13.44
C ALA A 286 5.56 14.67 -13.00
N ASN A 287 5.37 15.04 -11.73
CA ASN A 287 5.72 16.34 -11.16
C ASN A 287 6.54 16.15 -9.88
N TYR A 288 7.88 16.10 -10.03
CA TYR A 288 8.80 15.85 -8.91
C TYR A 288 8.74 16.96 -7.84
N ASP A 289 8.55 18.23 -8.23
CA ASP A 289 8.41 19.33 -7.28
C ASP A 289 7.19 19.16 -6.38
N PHE A 290 6.07 18.73 -6.97
CA PHE A 290 4.87 18.40 -6.20
C PHE A 290 5.12 17.19 -5.30
N MET A 291 5.74 16.12 -5.82
CA MET A 291 6.01 14.90 -5.04
C MET A 291 6.94 15.19 -3.86
N HIS A 292 8.00 15.97 -4.04
CA HIS A 292 8.86 16.41 -2.93
C HIS A 292 8.07 17.19 -1.87
N TRP A 293 7.27 18.14 -2.32
CA TRP A 293 6.47 18.95 -1.43
C TRP A 293 5.45 18.11 -0.63
N ILE A 294 4.70 17.21 -1.29
CA ILE A 294 3.66 16.43 -0.62
C ILE A 294 4.23 15.38 0.34
N VAL A 295 5.38 14.79 0.02
CA VAL A 295 6.11 13.90 0.93
C VAL A 295 6.58 14.65 2.18
N GLN A 296 7.09 15.88 2.01
CA GLN A 296 7.47 16.70 3.15
C GLN A 296 6.26 17.06 4.02
N GLU A 297 5.12 17.44 3.43
CA GLU A 297 3.86 17.68 4.14
C GLU A 297 3.41 16.45 4.94
N ALA A 298 3.52 15.27 4.36
CA ALA A 298 3.18 14.00 5.04
C ALA A 298 4.11 13.73 6.23
N LYS A 299 5.42 13.86 6.04
CA LYS A 299 6.43 13.64 7.09
C LYS A 299 6.32 14.66 8.22
N ASP A 300 6.08 15.93 7.89
CA ASP A 300 5.85 16.99 8.89
C ASP A 300 4.57 16.72 9.69
N ALA A 301 3.51 16.24 9.03
CA ALA A 301 2.27 15.86 9.69
C ALA A 301 2.42 14.64 10.61
N ALA A 302 3.26 13.67 10.23
CA ALA A 302 3.57 12.47 11.02
C ALA A 302 4.45 12.79 12.25
N GLY A 303 5.22 13.89 12.20
CA GLY A 303 6.13 14.29 13.28
C GLY A 303 7.33 13.34 13.43
N PRO A 304 7.74 12.99 14.66
CA PRO A 304 8.98 12.24 14.89
C PRO A 304 8.88 10.72 14.67
N LYS A 305 7.70 10.18 14.39
CA LYS A 305 7.53 8.74 14.18
C LYS A 305 8.06 8.30 12.79
N PRO A 306 8.47 7.04 12.62
CA PRO A 306 8.82 6.52 11.30
C PRO A 306 7.66 6.67 10.32
N PHE A 307 7.94 7.18 9.12
CA PHE A 307 6.95 7.35 8.07
C PHE A 307 7.55 6.96 6.72
N TYR A 308 6.99 5.97 6.07
CA TYR A 308 7.53 5.40 4.83
C TYR A 308 6.69 5.77 3.62
N THR A 309 7.33 6.32 2.60
CA THR A 309 6.68 6.71 1.34
C THR A 309 7.12 5.79 0.21
N VAL A 310 6.17 5.21 -0.49
CA VAL A 310 6.39 4.27 -1.60
C VAL A 310 5.76 4.79 -2.86
N ALA A 311 6.48 4.80 -3.98
CA ALA A 311 5.94 5.16 -5.27
C ALA A 311 5.51 3.90 -6.06
N GLU A 312 4.32 3.93 -6.63
CA GLU A 312 4.06 3.14 -7.82
C GLU A 312 4.60 3.89 -9.04
N TYR A 313 5.77 3.47 -9.49
CA TYR A 313 6.45 4.08 -10.65
C TYR A 313 6.93 2.96 -11.58
N ILE A 314 6.11 2.56 -12.53
CA ILE A 314 6.34 1.40 -13.40
C ILE A 314 6.60 1.84 -14.85
N PRO A 315 7.71 1.40 -15.47
CA PRO A 315 8.83 0.67 -14.86
C PRO A 315 9.55 1.53 -13.81
N GLU A 316 10.04 0.87 -12.76
CA GLU A 316 10.74 1.54 -11.67
C GLU A 316 12.01 2.26 -12.15
N THR A 317 12.36 3.32 -11.44
CA THR A 317 13.57 4.09 -11.73
C THR A 317 14.25 4.54 -10.44
N PRO A 318 15.60 4.42 -10.35
CA PRO A 318 16.32 4.91 -9.18
C PRO A 318 16.13 6.41 -8.90
N SER A 319 15.79 7.20 -9.90
CA SER A 319 15.59 8.65 -9.72
C SER A 319 14.46 9.00 -8.77
N ILE A 320 13.50 8.10 -8.55
CA ILE A 320 12.37 8.37 -7.65
C ILE A 320 12.77 8.23 -6.16
N THR A 321 13.83 7.47 -5.86
CA THR A 321 14.27 7.14 -4.49
C THR A 321 15.73 7.50 -4.19
N ASN A 322 16.50 8.00 -5.17
CA ASN A 322 17.88 8.46 -4.94
C ASN A 322 17.92 9.69 -4.03
N LEU A 323 19.12 10.15 -3.67
CA LEU A 323 19.32 11.27 -2.73
C LEU A 323 18.49 12.53 -3.05
N ASP A 324 18.25 12.79 -4.33
CA ASP A 324 17.41 13.87 -4.81
C ASP A 324 16.01 13.39 -5.24
N GLY A 325 15.64 12.14 -4.94
CA GLY A 325 14.34 11.57 -5.23
C GLY A 325 13.31 11.93 -4.17
N PRO A 326 12.03 12.05 -4.52
CA PRO A 326 10.98 12.46 -3.59
C PRO A 326 10.55 11.37 -2.60
N MET A 327 10.75 10.08 -2.92
CA MET A 327 10.19 8.95 -2.17
C MET A 327 11.27 8.15 -1.45
N ASP A 328 10.90 7.45 -0.39
CA ASP A 328 11.81 6.53 0.33
C ASP A 328 11.99 5.23 -0.44
N GLY A 329 10.92 4.69 -1.01
CA GLY A 329 10.90 3.46 -1.79
C GLY A 329 10.02 3.53 -3.04
N CYS A 330 10.14 2.52 -3.88
CA CYS A 330 9.21 2.28 -4.99
C CYS A 330 8.92 0.79 -5.15
N TRP A 331 7.81 0.44 -5.76
CA TRP A 331 7.52 -0.92 -6.15
C TRP A 331 8.58 -1.44 -7.13
N HIS A 332 9.07 -2.65 -6.89
CA HIS A 332 10.10 -3.32 -7.69
C HIS A 332 9.45 -4.30 -8.67
N ASP A 333 8.81 -3.76 -9.68
CA ASP A 333 8.03 -4.53 -10.67
C ASP A 333 8.90 -5.54 -11.44
N SER A 334 10.14 -5.17 -11.76
CA SER A 334 11.08 -6.09 -12.40
C SER A 334 11.47 -7.28 -11.52
N PHE A 335 11.41 -7.15 -10.18
CA PHE A 335 11.58 -8.29 -9.26
C PHE A 335 10.47 -9.32 -9.46
N TYR A 336 9.20 -8.87 -9.43
CA TYR A 336 8.06 -9.73 -9.68
C TYR A 336 8.21 -10.51 -10.98
N HIS A 337 8.36 -9.80 -12.09
CA HIS A 337 8.48 -10.42 -13.40
C HIS A 337 9.65 -11.39 -13.49
N CYS A 338 10.81 -11.01 -12.96
CA CYS A 338 11.98 -11.86 -12.96
C CYS A 338 11.77 -13.14 -12.16
N ILE A 339 11.38 -13.02 -10.88
CA ILE A 339 11.30 -14.19 -10.00
C ILE A 339 10.18 -15.14 -10.42
N VAL A 340 9.00 -14.60 -10.75
CA VAL A 340 7.85 -15.42 -11.15
C VAL A 340 8.14 -16.20 -12.44
N GLU A 341 8.72 -15.57 -13.47
CA GLU A 341 9.11 -16.26 -14.71
C GLU A 341 10.12 -17.39 -14.44
N HIS A 342 11.09 -17.17 -13.55
CA HIS A 342 12.11 -18.17 -13.23
C HIS A 342 11.56 -19.34 -12.41
N ILE A 343 10.72 -19.10 -11.41
CA ILE A 343 10.10 -20.17 -10.64
C ILE A 343 9.05 -20.94 -11.46
N CYS A 344 8.42 -20.30 -12.44
CA CYS A 344 7.57 -20.97 -13.42
C CYS A 344 8.37 -21.84 -14.40
N GLY A 345 9.67 -21.60 -14.56
CA GLY A 345 10.52 -22.33 -15.49
C GLY A 345 10.45 -21.83 -16.92
N ASP A 346 9.87 -20.64 -17.14
CA ASP A 346 9.72 -20.04 -18.47
C ASP A 346 11.08 -19.61 -19.06
N THR A 347 12.02 -19.25 -18.19
CA THR A 347 13.37 -18.76 -18.56
C THR A 347 14.40 -19.13 -17.51
N PHE A 348 15.69 -19.00 -17.87
CA PHE A 348 16.80 -18.92 -16.94
C PHE A 348 17.78 -17.86 -17.42
N ASP A 349 17.82 -16.73 -16.70
CA ASP A 349 18.73 -15.61 -16.95
C ASP A 349 19.37 -15.18 -15.64
N LEU A 350 20.62 -15.60 -15.43
CA LEU A 350 21.33 -15.38 -14.18
C LEU A 350 21.62 -13.89 -13.91
N GLU A 351 21.94 -13.10 -14.93
CA GLU A 351 22.20 -11.67 -14.75
C GLU A 351 20.92 -10.93 -14.33
N ARG A 352 19.81 -11.27 -14.94
CA ARG A 352 18.51 -10.72 -14.58
C ARG A 352 18.09 -11.11 -13.15
N LEU A 353 18.37 -12.36 -12.72
CA LEU A 353 18.16 -12.79 -11.33
C LEU A 353 19.01 -11.98 -10.34
N LYS A 354 20.30 -11.77 -10.67
CA LYS A 354 21.21 -10.97 -9.86
C LYS A 354 20.74 -9.52 -9.75
N ASP A 355 20.27 -8.93 -10.83
CA ASP A 355 19.73 -7.57 -10.88
C ASP A 355 18.46 -7.45 -10.00
N ALA A 356 17.57 -8.44 -10.03
CA ALA A 356 16.38 -8.46 -9.20
C ALA A 356 16.70 -8.64 -7.70
N ILE A 357 17.64 -9.52 -7.35
CA ILE A 357 18.00 -9.83 -5.96
C ILE A 357 18.86 -8.72 -5.33
N ASP A 358 19.70 -8.05 -6.09
CA ASP A 358 20.50 -6.89 -5.68
C ASP A 358 20.09 -5.62 -6.43
N CYS A 359 19.15 -4.89 -5.89
CA CYS A 359 18.63 -3.65 -6.49
C CYS A 359 19.72 -2.60 -6.77
N LYS A 360 20.89 -2.67 -6.11
CA LYS A 360 22.02 -1.76 -6.39
C LYS A 360 22.57 -1.94 -7.81
N ARG A 361 22.47 -3.13 -8.38
CA ARG A 361 22.86 -3.41 -9.76
C ARG A 361 21.97 -2.66 -10.78
N GLN A 362 20.76 -2.32 -10.38
CA GLN A 362 19.83 -1.46 -11.12
C GLN A 362 20.03 0.04 -10.83
N GLY A 363 20.95 0.39 -9.91
CA GLY A 363 21.28 1.78 -9.57
C GLY A 363 20.57 2.34 -8.34
N PHE A 364 19.80 1.55 -7.61
CA PHE A 364 19.25 1.94 -6.31
C PHE A 364 20.36 2.00 -5.25
N LEU A 365 20.18 2.81 -4.21
CA LEU A 365 21.23 3.07 -3.22
C LEU A 365 21.14 2.18 -1.98
N GLY A 366 19.95 1.73 -1.60
CA GLY A 366 19.75 1.03 -0.35
C GLY A 366 18.57 0.07 -0.34
N ALA A 367 18.52 -0.75 0.71
CA ALA A 367 17.51 -1.79 0.88
C ALA A 367 16.08 -1.24 1.03
N THR A 368 15.92 0.00 1.50
CA THR A 368 14.60 0.63 1.63
C THR A 368 14.11 1.30 0.35
N ASN A 369 14.95 1.36 -0.70
CA ASN A 369 14.57 2.03 -1.95
C ASN A 369 13.65 1.21 -2.85
N VAL A 370 13.51 -0.09 -2.60
CA VAL A 370 12.63 -0.95 -3.38
C VAL A 370 11.74 -1.80 -2.46
N VAL A 371 10.50 -2.02 -2.89
CA VAL A 371 9.55 -2.94 -2.28
C VAL A 371 9.39 -4.14 -3.21
N ASN A 372 9.95 -5.28 -2.78
CA ASN A 372 9.93 -6.53 -3.54
C ASN A 372 8.64 -7.31 -3.27
N TYR A 373 8.04 -7.91 -4.28
CA TYR A 373 6.83 -8.72 -4.15
C TYR A 373 6.80 -9.86 -5.16
N LEU A 374 6.06 -10.92 -4.84
CA LEU A 374 5.73 -12.02 -5.74
C LEU A 374 4.31 -11.91 -6.27
N SER A 375 3.47 -11.13 -5.63
CA SER A 375 2.14 -10.72 -6.06
C SER A 375 1.73 -9.44 -5.32
N ASN A 376 0.77 -8.72 -5.89
CA ASN A 376 0.03 -7.62 -5.27
C ASN A 376 -1.34 -7.54 -5.94
N HIS A 377 -2.13 -6.49 -5.68
CA HIS A 377 -3.45 -6.37 -6.30
C HIS A 377 -3.40 -6.21 -7.84
N ASP A 378 -2.27 -5.74 -8.42
CA ASP A 378 -2.09 -5.55 -9.86
C ASP A 378 -1.55 -6.80 -10.58
N HIS A 379 -1.02 -7.77 -9.85
CA HIS A 379 -0.42 -8.99 -10.37
C HIS A 379 -1.09 -10.24 -9.83
N ASP A 380 -1.15 -11.27 -10.65
CA ASP A 380 -1.66 -12.57 -10.23
C ASP A 380 -0.79 -13.17 -9.12
N ARG A 381 -1.42 -13.92 -8.22
CA ARG A 381 -0.73 -14.69 -7.19
C ARG A 381 0.12 -15.79 -7.82
N VAL A 382 1.21 -16.16 -7.16
CA VAL A 382 2.13 -17.20 -7.61
C VAL A 382 1.39 -18.49 -7.98
N PHE A 383 0.39 -18.92 -7.20
CA PHE A 383 -0.39 -20.12 -7.50
C PHE A 383 -1.29 -19.99 -8.73
N ALA A 384 -1.79 -18.80 -9.05
CA ALA A 384 -2.51 -18.54 -10.30
C ALA A 384 -1.54 -18.61 -11.49
N GLU A 385 -0.35 -18.01 -11.36
CA GLU A 385 0.70 -18.05 -12.38
C GLU A 385 1.20 -19.49 -12.65
N LEU A 386 1.48 -20.25 -11.60
CA LEU A 386 1.89 -21.65 -11.71
C LEU A 386 0.76 -22.50 -12.32
N GLY A 387 -0.48 -22.31 -11.88
CA GLY A 387 -1.66 -23.01 -12.39
C GLY A 387 -1.92 -22.76 -13.87
N SER A 388 -1.68 -21.52 -14.35
CA SER A 388 -1.80 -21.16 -15.77
C SER A 388 -0.83 -21.96 -16.68
N ARG A 389 0.27 -22.45 -16.09
CA ARG A 389 1.31 -23.29 -16.73
C ARG A 389 1.17 -24.78 -16.41
N ALA A 390 0.05 -25.18 -15.82
CA ALA A 390 -0.23 -26.54 -15.38
C ALA A 390 0.80 -27.09 -14.36
N ILE A 391 1.42 -26.23 -13.58
CA ILE A 391 2.28 -26.59 -12.46
C ILE A 391 1.39 -26.61 -11.21
N LEU A 392 1.14 -27.81 -10.70
CA LEU A 392 0.13 -28.05 -9.66
C LEU A 392 0.73 -28.83 -8.49
N ASP A 393 -0.06 -28.99 -7.43
CA ASP A 393 0.23 -29.83 -6.27
C ASP A 393 1.63 -29.56 -5.67
N GLU A 394 2.38 -30.60 -5.33
CA GLU A 394 3.69 -30.51 -4.69
C GLU A 394 4.69 -29.66 -5.49
N ALA A 395 4.64 -29.71 -6.82
CA ALA A 395 5.52 -28.92 -7.67
C ALA A 395 5.24 -27.41 -7.55
N ALA A 396 3.98 -27.00 -7.39
CA ALA A 396 3.61 -25.62 -7.16
C ALA A 396 4.11 -25.13 -5.79
N PHE A 397 3.91 -25.93 -4.74
CA PHE A 397 4.36 -25.56 -3.39
C PHE A 397 5.89 -25.47 -3.28
N LYS A 398 6.66 -26.34 -3.95
CA LYS A 398 8.11 -26.23 -4.03
C LYS A 398 8.54 -24.89 -4.63
N ARG A 399 7.98 -24.54 -5.78
CA ARG A 399 8.31 -23.31 -6.51
C ARG A 399 7.89 -22.04 -5.74
N ALA A 400 6.73 -22.08 -5.09
CA ALA A 400 6.30 -20.99 -4.21
C ALA A 400 7.27 -20.81 -3.05
N LYS A 401 7.74 -21.89 -2.40
CA LYS A 401 8.75 -21.83 -1.33
C LYS A 401 10.08 -21.25 -1.83
N LEU A 402 10.53 -21.64 -3.04
CA LEU A 402 11.72 -21.08 -3.65
C LEU A 402 11.57 -19.56 -3.85
N GLY A 403 10.45 -19.12 -4.41
CA GLY A 403 10.13 -17.69 -4.57
C GLY A 403 10.13 -16.96 -3.23
N THR A 404 9.56 -17.56 -2.18
CA THR A 404 9.55 -16.98 -0.82
C THR A 404 10.96 -16.80 -0.25
N VAL A 405 11.88 -17.77 -0.46
CA VAL A 405 13.29 -17.58 -0.04
C VAL A 405 13.89 -16.38 -0.74
N LEU A 406 13.74 -16.29 -2.06
CA LEU A 406 14.29 -15.17 -2.83
C LEU A 406 13.69 -13.84 -2.39
N LEU A 407 12.38 -13.76 -2.14
CA LEU A 407 11.71 -12.57 -1.62
C LEU A 407 12.28 -12.14 -0.26
N MET A 408 12.38 -13.06 0.69
CA MET A 408 12.77 -12.74 2.07
C MET A 408 14.26 -12.47 2.24
N THR A 409 15.10 -12.88 1.29
CA THR A 409 16.56 -12.75 1.38
C THR A 409 17.17 -11.77 0.39
N ALA A 410 16.41 -11.28 -0.61
CA ALA A 410 16.84 -10.22 -1.52
C ALA A 410 17.11 -8.90 -0.79
N VAL A 411 17.84 -8.00 -1.43
CA VAL A 411 17.98 -6.60 -1.01
C VAL A 411 16.68 -5.86 -1.36
N GLY A 412 15.97 -5.39 -0.35
CA GLY A 412 14.68 -4.72 -0.51
C GLY A 412 13.77 -4.94 0.69
N VAL A 413 12.65 -4.22 0.73
CA VAL A 413 11.57 -4.43 1.69
C VAL A 413 10.59 -5.44 1.09
N PRO A 414 10.34 -6.59 1.73
CA PRO A 414 9.39 -7.57 1.19
C PRO A 414 7.95 -7.16 1.43
N LEU A 415 7.11 -7.35 0.41
CA LEU A 415 5.65 -7.22 0.46
C LEU A 415 5.02 -8.56 0.10
N ILE A 416 3.99 -8.94 0.84
CA ILE A 416 3.18 -10.14 0.66
C ILE A 416 1.76 -9.70 0.31
N GLY A 417 1.25 -10.07 -0.85
CA GLY A 417 -0.15 -9.89 -1.20
C GLY A 417 -1.03 -10.85 -0.39
N MET A 418 -2.19 -10.40 0.08
CA MET A 418 -3.07 -11.19 0.95
C MET A 418 -3.38 -12.57 0.39
N GLY A 419 -3.17 -13.61 1.21
CA GLY A 419 -3.39 -15.02 0.87
C GLY A 419 -2.23 -15.70 0.14
N GLU A 420 -1.21 -14.98 -0.31
CA GLU A 420 -0.02 -15.54 -0.94
C GLU A 420 0.68 -16.54 -0.02
N GLU A 421 0.75 -16.22 1.27
CA GLU A 421 1.46 -16.98 2.29
C GLU A 421 0.89 -18.37 2.57
N PHE A 422 -0.35 -18.63 2.16
CA PHE A 422 -0.94 -19.97 2.26
C PHE A 422 -1.42 -20.51 0.91
N GLY A 423 -1.00 -19.89 -0.21
CA GLY A 423 -1.26 -20.42 -1.55
C GLY A 423 -2.70 -20.20 -2.02
N GLU A 424 -3.28 -19.04 -1.77
CA GLU A 424 -4.51 -18.63 -2.47
C GLU A 424 -4.25 -18.65 -3.99
N TYR A 425 -5.13 -19.29 -4.72
CA TYR A 425 -4.94 -19.56 -6.15
C TYR A 425 -5.86 -18.75 -7.07
N LYS A 426 -6.78 -17.95 -6.52
CA LYS A 426 -7.65 -17.09 -7.33
C LYS A 426 -6.82 -16.09 -8.11
N ALA A 427 -7.08 -16.05 -9.42
CA ALA A 427 -6.50 -15.03 -10.28
C ALA A 427 -7.00 -13.63 -9.88
N LYS A 428 -6.20 -12.62 -10.25
CA LYS A 428 -6.56 -11.22 -10.10
C LYS A 428 -7.90 -10.92 -10.79
N THR A 429 -8.77 -10.17 -10.12
CA THR A 429 -10.02 -9.66 -10.67
C THR A 429 -10.40 -8.37 -9.96
N ILE A 430 -11.02 -7.44 -10.72
CA ILE A 430 -11.62 -6.22 -10.16
C ILE A 430 -12.98 -6.49 -9.50
N GLU A 431 -13.51 -7.71 -9.65
CA GLU A 431 -14.73 -8.13 -8.99
C GLU A 431 -14.41 -8.71 -7.61
N GLN A 432 -15.40 -8.84 -6.76
CA GLN A 432 -15.25 -9.38 -5.41
C GLN A 432 -14.58 -10.76 -5.43
N ALA A 433 -13.45 -10.87 -4.73
CA ALA A 433 -12.61 -12.06 -4.70
C ALA A 433 -12.02 -12.31 -3.30
N LYS A 434 -12.90 -12.57 -2.33
CA LYS A 434 -12.47 -12.93 -0.97
C LYS A 434 -11.45 -14.06 -0.98
N ILE A 435 -10.41 -13.92 -0.16
CA ILE A 435 -9.46 -15.01 0.04
C ILE A 435 -10.13 -16.17 0.77
N ASP A 436 -9.69 -17.40 0.44
CA ASP A 436 -10.26 -18.61 0.99
C ASP A 436 -9.49 -19.11 2.22
N TRP A 437 -9.88 -18.66 3.40
CA TRP A 437 -9.28 -19.07 4.67
C TRP A 437 -9.37 -20.57 4.95
N THR A 438 -10.28 -21.31 4.27
CA THR A 438 -10.40 -22.75 4.45
C THR A 438 -9.20 -23.52 3.92
N LEU A 439 -8.41 -22.92 3.02
CA LEU A 439 -7.16 -23.50 2.51
C LEU A 439 -6.17 -23.85 3.64
N LEU A 440 -6.14 -23.09 4.73
CA LEU A 440 -5.31 -23.39 5.90
C LEU A 440 -5.66 -24.72 6.60
N GLY A 441 -6.80 -25.31 6.29
CA GLY A 441 -7.16 -26.67 6.71
C GLY A 441 -6.44 -27.78 5.95
N ASN A 442 -5.77 -27.48 4.83
CA ASN A 442 -4.97 -28.41 4.04
C ASN A 442 -3.51 -28.40 4.50
N ASP A 443 -2.89 -29.57 4.64
CA ASP A 443 -1.53 -29.68 5.17
C ASP A 443 -0.47 -28.97 4.30
N MET A 444 -0.61 -28.97 2.97
CA MET A 444 0.34 -28.29 2.08
C MET A 444 0.24 -26.77 2.20
N ASN A 445 -0.98 -26.23 2.24
CA ASN A 445 -1.23 -24.79 2.41
C ASN A 445 -0.74 -24.31 3.79
N LYS A 446 -1.06 -25.05 4.84
CA LYS A 446 -0.55 -24.79 6.18
C LYS A 446 0.97 -24.87 6.24
N GLY A 447 1.57 -25.86 5.59
CA GLY A 447 3.02 -26.02 5.49
C GLY A 447 3.70 -24.87 4.73
N LEU A 448 3.03 -24.26 3.75
CA LEU A 448 3.50 -23.05 3.08
C LEU A 448 3.43 -21.85 4.03
N TRP A 449 2.32 -21.67 4.73
CA TRP A 449 2.16 -20.62 5.74
C TRP A 449 3.23 -20.69 6.83
N GLU A 450 3.50 -21.89 7.35
CA GLU A 450 4.56 -22.11 8.34
C GLU A 450 5.95 -21.77 7.76
N TYR A 451 6.16 -22.02 6.47
CA TYR A 451 7.40 -21.68 5.78
C TYR A 451 7.59 -20.17 5.62
N TYR A 452 6.54 -19.45 5.19
CA TYR A 452 6.54 -17.98 5.17
C TYR A 452 6.82 -17.41 6.55
N LYS A 453 6.07 -17.85 7.55
CA LYS A 453 6.27 -17.46 8.96
C LYS A 453 7.72 -17.65 9.40
N GLY A 454 8.29 -18.82 9.13
CA GLY A 454 9.67 -19.13 9.50
C GLY A 454 10.69 -18.21 8.83
N LEU A 455 10.54 -17.93 7.52
CA LEU A 455 11.44 -17.01 6.79
C LEU A 455 11.28 -15.56 7.23
N ILE A 456 10.06 -15.11 7.53
CA ILE A 456 9.83 -13.78 8.11
C ILE A 456 10.54 -13.65 9.47
N HIS A 457 10.41 -14.65 10.33
CA HIS A 457 11.12 -14.68 11.61
C HIS A 457 12.65 -14.74 11.44
N LEU A 458 13.14 -15.54 10.47
CA LEU A 458 14.56 -15.55 10.11
C LEU A 458 15.04 -14.15 9.73
N ARG A 459 14.32 -13.47 8.84
CA ARG A 459 14.65 -12.11 8.40
C ARG A 459 14.65 -11.13 9.58
N LYS A 460 13.60 -11.13 10.40
CA LYS A 460 13.50 -10.22 11.56
C LYS A 460 14.57 -10.43 12.62
N ASN A 461 15.07 -11.65 12.77
CA ASN A 461 16.08 -11.99 13.76
C ASN A 461 17.51 -12.00 13.19
N ASN A 462 17.70 -11.70 11.90
CA ASN A 462 18.99 -11.72 11.25
C ASN A 462 19.29 -10.38 10.56
N GLN A 463 20.10 -9.57 11.23
CA GLN A 463 20.43 -8.21 10.75
C GLN A 463 21.19 -8.20 9.42
N ALA A 464 21.81 -9.31 8.99
CA ALA A 464 22.41 -9.42 7.66
C ALA A 464 21.40 -9.11 6.55
N LEU A 465 20.13 -9.43 6.76
CA LEU A 465 19.05 -9.23 5.77
C LEU A 465 18.49 -7.81 5.73
N TYR A 466 18.91 -6.93 6.65
CA TYR A 466 18.55 -5.50 6.68
C TYR A 466 19.53 -4.60 5.95
N THR A 467 20.71 -5.13 5.58
CA THR A 467 21.79 -4.37 4.94
C THR A 467 21.67 -4.40 3.43
N GLU A 468 22.52 -3.64 2.76
CA GLU A 468 22.73 -3.68 1.31
C GLU A 468 23.85 -4.65 0.91
N ASN A 469 24.49 -5.31 1.89
CA ASN A 469 25.63 -6.17 1.63
C ASN A 469 25.19 -7.49 1.03
N ILE A 470 25.62 -7.75 -0.19
CA ILE A 470 25.38 -8.98 -0.94
C ILE A 470 26.56 -9.28 -1.87
N ASP A 471 26.89 -10.56 -2.02
CA ASP A 471 27.88 -11.05 -2.99
C ASP A 471 27.41 -12.37 -3.60
N PHE A 472 27.49 -12.49 -4.92
CA PHE A 472 27.20 -13.70 -5.68
C PHE A 472 28.50 -14.47 -5.87
N PHE A 473 28.79 -15.41 -4.98
CA PHE A 473 30.06 -16.11 -4.92
C PHE A 473 30.10 -17.42 -5.72
N HIS A 474 28.96 -17.94 -6.16
CA HIS A 474 28.88 -19.15 -6.99
C HIS A 474 27.82 -19.01 -8.08
N GLU A 475 28.20 -19.37 -9.30
CA GLU A 475 27.37 -19.30 -10.50
C GLU A 475 27.63 -20.54 -11.35
N ASP A 476 26.58 -21.34 -11.58
CA ASP A 476 26.60 -22.53 -12.45
C ASP A 476 25.39 -22.49 -13.40
N PRO A 477 25.49 -21.77 -14.53
CA PRO A 477 24.41 -21.69 -15.49
C PRO A 477 23.98 -23.00 -16.13
N ASP A 478 24.91 -23.96 -16.24
CA ASP A 478 24.63 -25.27 -16.83
C ASP A 478 23.71 -26.11 -15.95
N SER A 479 23.89 -26.03 -14.64
CA SER A 479 23.02 -26.68 -13.66
C SER A 479 21.86 -25.79 -13.22
N LYS A 480 21.78 -24.53 -13.64
CA LYS A 480 20.85 -23.48 -13.19
C LYS A 480 20.91 -23.27 -11.68
N VAL A 481 22.12 -23.26 -11.11
CA VAL A 481 22.39 -23.02 -9.69
C VAL A 481 23.15 -21.74 -9.52
N PHE A 482 22.79 -20.96 -8.51
CA PHE A 482 23.58 -19.83 -8.05
C PHE A 482 23.53 -19.73 -6.54
N ALA A 483 24.55 -19.07 -5.95
CA ALA A 483 24.57 -18.80 -4.53
C ALA A 483 25.03 -17.37 -4.24
N TYR A 484 24.44 -16.82 -3.18
CA TYR A 484 24.83 -15.50 -2.67
C TYR A 484 24.88 -15.48 -1.15
N THR A 485 25.65 -14.54 -0.63
CA THR A 485 25.76 -14.26 0.80
C THR A 485 25.28 -12.86 1.12
N ARG A 486 24.59 -12.72 2.24
CA ARG A 486 24.20 -11.47 2.89
C ARG A 486 24.93 -11.36 4.22
N TRP A 487 25.38 -10.18 4.62
CA TRP A 487 26.09 -9.99 5.89
C TRP A 487 25.91 -8.58 6.47
N ASN A 488 26.22 -8.43 7.74
CA ASN A 488 26.42 -7.16 8.40
C ASN A 488 27.84 -7.07 8.98
N ASP A 489 28.23 -5.87 9.41
CA ASP A 489 29.58 -5.63 10.00
C ASP A 489 29.72 -6.21 11.43
N GLU A 490 28.63 -6.66 12.04
CA GLU A 490 28.59 -7.23 13.40
C GLU A 490 28.75 -8.76 13.39
N GLY A 491 28.93 -9.37 12.23
CA GLY A 491 29.23 -10.80 12.09
C GLY A 491 28.00 -11.68 11.73
N SER A 492 26.81 -11.10 11.61
CA SER A 492 25.65 -11.83 11.11
C SER A 492 25.82 -12.15 9.62
N ARG A 493 25.56 -13.40 9.22
CA ARG A 493 25.70 -13.83 7.83
C ARG A 493 24.65 -14.88 7.45
N VAL A 494 24.13 -14.73 6.25
CA VAL A 494 23.18 -15.68 5.63
C VAL A 494 23.71 -16.03 4.24
N VAL A 495 23.64 -17.30 3.88
CA VAL A 495 23.94 -17.81 2.53
C VAL A 495 22.70 -18.46 1.97
N VAL A 496 22.44 -18.20 0.70
CA VAL A 496 21.38 -18.86 -0.08
C VAL A 496 22.03 -19.59 -1.24
N VAL A 497 21.66 -20.87 -1.42
CA VAL A 497 22.01 -21.68 -2.60
C VAL A 497 20.71 -22.10 -3.26
N ALA A 498 20.46 -21.63 -4.48
CA ALA A 498 19.20 -21.85 -5.20
C ALA A 498 19.39 -22.72 -6.45
N ASN A 499 18.56 -23.75 -6.58
CA ASN A 499 18.44 -24.60 -7.77
C ASN A 499 17.13 -24.25 -8.51
N LEU A 500 17.24 -23.69 -9.71
CA LEU A 500 16.11 -23.38 -10.58
C LEU A 500 15.94 -24.41 -11.70
N SER A 501 16.57 -25.57 -11.57
CA SER A 501 16.44 -26.65 -12.54
C SER A 501 15.39 -27.69 -12.13
N GLU A 502 14.99 -28.53 -13.07
CA GLU A 502 14.14 -29.69 -12.84
C GLU A 502 14.91 -30.91 -12.30
N ASN A 503 16.24 -30.76 -12.06
CA ASN A 503 17.11 -31.84 -11.68
C ASN A 503 17.38 -31.83 -10.17
N TYR A 504 17.26 -33.00 -9.54
CA TYR A 504 17.84 -33.25 -8.22
C TYR A 504 19.36 -33.38 -8.34
N LEU A 505 20.11 -32.55 -7.66
CA LEU A 505 21.56 -32.52 -7.68
C LEU A 505 22.13 -33.16 -6.40
N ALA A 506 22.43 -34.45 -6.47
CA ALA A 506 22.98 -35.19 -5.34
C ALA A 506 24.46 -34.87 -5.12
N GLY A 507 24.85 -34.57 -3.88
CA GLY A 507 26.24 -34.28 -3.55
C GLY A 507 26.81 -33.09 -4.31
N TYR A 508 26.01 -32.06 -4.55
CA TYR A 508 26.43 -30.85 -5.27
C TYR A 508 27.45 -30.06 -4.45
N SER A 509 28.57 -29.74 -5.08
CA SER A 509 29.65 -28.98 -4.46
C SER A 509 29.47 -27.47 -4.71
N VAL A 510 29.46 -26.67 -3.65
CA VAL A 510 29.39 -25.22 -3.71
C VAL A 510 30.74 -24.62 -3.29
N PRO A 511 31.61 -24.29 -4.26
CA PRO A 511 32.91 -23.70 -3.98
C PRO A 511 32.80 -22.23 -3.54
N HIS A 512 33.91 -21.71 -3.00
CA HIS A 512 34.04 -20.33 -2.52
C HIS A 512 33.05 -19.97 -1.40
N PHE A 513 32.68 -20.97 -0.61
CA PHE A 513 31.76 -20.75 0.51
C PHE A 513 32.33 -19.73 1.48
N PRO A 514 31.57 -18.72 1.94
CA PRO A 514 32.11 -17.47 2.46
C PRO A 514 32.83 -17.55 3.82
N ALA A 515 32.72 -18.67 4.53
CA ALA A 515 33.48 -18.93 5.74
C ALA A 515 33.55 -20.43 6.04
N ASN A 516 34.67 -20.88 6.59
CA ASN A 516 34.86 -22.25 7.09
C ASN A 516 34.36 -22.38 8.52
N GLY A 517 33.62 -23.43 8.83
CA GLY A 517 33.05 -23.72 10.14
C GLY A 517 31.63 -24.22 10.09
N THR A 518 30.92 -24.12 11.21
CA THR A 518 29.57 -24.66 11.37
C THR A 518 28.52 -23.67 10.87
N TRP A 519 27.64 -24.15 9.99
CA TRP A 519 26.48 -23.43 9.49
C TRP A 519 25.22 -24.20 9.84
N HIS A 520 24.19 -23.48 10.25
CA HIS A 520 22.86 -24.05 10.40
C HIS A 520 22.10 -23.95 9.06
N GLU A 521 21.79 -25.09 8.44
CA GLU A 521 20.90 -25.15 7.27
C GLU A 521 19.45 -25.06 7.77
N TRP A 522 18.84 -23.90 7.55
CA TRP A 522 17.57 -23.53 8.12
C TRP A 522 16.39 -24.29 7.50
N THR A 523 16.40 -24.56 6.18
CA THR A 523 15.26 -25.19 5.47
C THR A 523 15.04 -26.65 5.89
N GLY A 524 16.11 -27.38 6.13
CA GLY A 524 16.09 -28.77 6.59
C GLY A 524 16.36 -28.94 8.09
N ASN A 525 16.69 -27.84 8.80
CA ASN A 525 16.97 -27.80 10.23
C ASN A 525 18.09 -28.78 10.68
N TYR A 526 19.27 -28.65 10.07
CA TYR A 526 20.46 -29.43 10.44
C TYR A 526 21.74 -28.58 10.35
N ASP A 527 22.75 -29.00 11.07
CA ASP A 527 24.04 -28.33 11.01
C ASP A 527 24.97 -29.01 9.99
N VAL A 528 25.78 -28.21 9.32
CA VAL A 528 26.72 -28.64 8.30
C VAL A 528 28.07 -27.91 8.47
N GLU A 529 29.15 -28.63 8.25
CA GLU A 529 30.50 -28.07 8.28
C GLU A 529 30.96 -27.70 6.88
N SER A 530 31.41 -26.46 6.73
CA SER A 530 32.15 -26.03 5.54
C SER A 530 33.66 -26.11 5.81
N GLY A 531 34.42 -26.58 4.83
CA GLY A 531 35.87 -26.71 4.92
C GLY A 531 36.53 -26.48 3.57
N ASP A 532 37.76 -25.97 3.56
CA ASP A 532 38.50 -25.61 2.33
C ASP A 532 37.66 -24.70 1.38
N ASP A 533 36.93 -23.77 1.97
CA ASP A 533 36.00 -22.85 1.26
C ASP A 533 34.97 -23.58 0.38
N ASN A 534 34.51 -24.73 0.82
CA ASN A 534 33.56 -25.57 0.10
C ASN A 534 32.51 -26.18 1.02
N ILE A 535 31.33 -26.43 0.48
CA ILE A 535 30.29 -27.26 1.09
C ILE A 535 29.73 -28.24 0.06
N THR A 536 29.38 -29.43 0.49
CA THR A 536 28.71 -30.42 -0.36
C THR A 536 27.33 -30.72 0.20
N ILE A 537 26.30 -30.55 -0.62
CA ILE A 537 24.89 -30.65 -0.23
C ILE A 537 24.08 -31.40 -1.27
N ASP A 538 22.98 -31.99 -0.84
CA ASP A 538 21.91 -32.38 -1.75
C ASP A 538 21.03 -31.18 -2.03
N LEU A 539 20.79 -30.90 -3.31
CA LEU A 539 20.03 -29.73 -3.76
C LEU A 539 18.88 -30.19 -4.67
N PRO A 540 17.68 -30.37 -4.10
CA PRO A 540 16.50 -30.78 -4.87
C PRO A 540 16.11 -29.78 -5.96
N GLU A 541 15.32 -30.27 -6.93
CA GLU A 541 14.76 -29.46 -8.01
C GLU A 541 13.87 -28.32 -7.47
N TYR A 542 14.00 -27.13 -8.02
CA TYR A 542 13.26 -25.92 -7.62
C TYR A 542 13.25 -25.68 -6.11
N GLU A 543 14.41 -25.79 -5.48
CA GLU A 543 14.58 -25.56 -4.04
C GLU A 543 15.76 -24.64 -3.76
N ALA A 544 15.67 -23.87 -2.68
CA ALA A 544 16.79 -23.14 -2.14
C ALA A 544 17.14 -23.63 -0.73
N LYS A 545 18.43 -23.71 -0.43
CA LYS A 545 18.97 -23.94 0.90
C LYS A 545 19.40 -22.62 1.52
N VAL A 546 19.04 -22.40 2.77
CA VAL A 546 19.37 -21.18 3.51
C VAL A 546 20.27 -21.54 4.70
N PHE A 547 21.48 -21.01 4.69
CA PHE A 547 22.47 -21.26 5.75
C PHE A 547 22.66 -20.00 6.59
N VAL A 548 22.64 -20.18 7.90
CA VAL A 548 22.85 -19.12 8.89
C VAL A 548 24.15 -19.40 9.62
N TRP A 549 25.02 -18.40 9.71
CA TRP A 549 26.27 -18.50 10.46
C TRP A 549 26.00 -18.62 11.96
N GLN A 550 26.63 -19.58 12.61
CA GLN A 550 26.56 -19.79 14.07
C GLN A 550 27.63 -19.04 14.85
#